data_907e4b837781ff0e009979c00a68df03
#
_entry.id   907e4b837781ff0e009979c00a68df03
#
_cell.length_a   1.000
_cell.length_b   1.000
_cell.length_c   1.000
_cell.angle_alpha   90.00
_cell.angle_beta   90.00
_cell.angle_gamma   90.00
#
_symmetry.space_group_name_H-M   'P 1'
#
loop_
_entity.id
_entity.type
_entity.pdbx_description
1 polymer ?
#
loop_
_entity_poly.entity_id
_entity_poly.type
_entity_poly.pdbx_seq_one_letter_code
_entity_poly.pdbx_strand_id
1 'polypeptide(L)'
;HDHSRFLTRTNHIAGRVEQLGYKAAEEGINEAVFCEAVAVQMTWVGAPTVYYGDEVGVVGFTDPDNRRTFPWGNENQRLLNFHKEMIRIHKEQEILRTGSIKMLTWANNVLAYGRFQDDEQIVVILNNSKELKEITVPVWLAEVPQNTRMYRLMYTYEEGFTTEYDEYIVQDGEVVVNMGRH
;
A
#
# COMPACT_ATOMS: atom_id res chain seq x y z
N HIS A 1 -17.52 -6.35 -4.13
CA HIS A 1 -18.55 -5.49 -4.74
C HIS A 1 -19.76 -5.24 -3.83
N ASP A 2 -19.83 -5.89 -2.67
CA ASP A 2 -20.95 -5.73 -1.71
C ASP A 2 -20.58 -4.80 -0.54
N HIS A 3 -19.32 -4.48 -0.39
CA HIS A 3 -18.79 -3.64 0.68
C HIS A 3 -18.57 -2.20 0.23
N SER A 4 -18.49 -1.28 1.18
CA SER A 4 -18.03 0.09 0.92
C SER A 4 -16.67 0.06 0.23
N ARG A 5 -16.43 1.02 -0.68
CA ARG A 5 -15.11 1.25 -1.26
C ARG A 5 -14.07 1.46 -0.17
N PHE A 6 -12.86 0.91 -0.34
CA PHE A 6 -11.83 1.04 0.69
C PHE A 6 -11.47 2.51 0.93
N LEU A 7 -11.40 3.31 -0.13
CA LEU A 7 -11.15 4.75 -0.02
C LEU A 7 -12.18 5.44 0.89
N THR A 8 -13.47 5.12 0.75
CA THR A 8 -14.52 5.63 1.66
C THR A 8 -14.28 5.18 3.10
N ARG A 9 -13.84 3.94 3.34
CA ARG A 9 -13.59 3.43 4.69
C ARG A 9 -12.48 4.17 5.43
N THR A 10 -11.58 4.84 4.72
CA THR A 10 -10.51 5.62 5.33
C THR A 10 -11.02 6.83 6.12
N ASN A 11 -12.27 7.24 5.90
CA ASN A 11 -12.91 8.33 6.66
C ASN A 11 -13.51 7.88 8.00
N HIS A 12 -13.50 6.57 8.29
CA HIS A 12 -14.04 5.97 9.51
C HIS A 12 -15.54 6.20 9.74
N ILE A 13 -16.30 6.64 8.72
CA ILE A 13 -17.76 6.81 8.80
C ILE A 13 -18.44 5.48 8.46
N ALA A 14 -19.19 4.94 9.42
CA ALA A 14 -20.03 3.77 9.23
C ALA A 14 -21.47 4.20 8.92
N GLY A 15 -22.05 3.63 7.87
CA GLY A 15 -23.45 3.91 7.51
C GLY A 15 -23.78 3.57 6.06
N ARG A 16 -24.96 4.03 5.65
CA ARG A 16 -25.47 3.82 4.29
C ARG A 16 -25.83 5.15 3.65
N VAL A 17 -25.80 5.20 2.33
CA VAL A 17 -26.11 6.40 1.55
C VAL A 17 -27.48 6.98 1.85
N GLU A 18 -28.48 6.14 2.12
CA GLU A 18 -29.85 6.59 2.45
C GLU A 18 -29.92 7.40 3.74
N GLN A 19 -28.98 7.18 4.66
CA GLN A 19 -28.92 7.84 5.96
C GLN A 19 -27.97 9.05 5.93
N LEU A 20 -26.87 8.93 5.23
CA LEU A 20 -25.76 9.91 5.29
C LEU A 20 -25.67 10.81 4.05
N GLY A 21 -26.28 10.40 2.95
CA GLY A 21 -26.17 11.08 1.66
C GLY A 21 -24.87 10.75 0.91
N TYR A 22 -24.86 11.02 -0.39
CA TYR A 22 -23.74 10.67 -1.29
C TYR A 22 -22.43 11.37 -0.92
N LYS A 23 -22.49 12.60 -0.42
CA LYS A 23 -21.29 13.39 -0.12
C LYS A 23 -20.49 12.84 1.07
N ALA A 24 -21.15 12.24 2.04
CA ALA A 24 -20.49 11.67 3.21
C ALA A 24 -19.48 10.56 2.86
N ALA A 25 -19.62 9.92 1.71
CA ALA A 25 -18.65 8.92 1.23
C ALA A 25 -17.31 9.52 0.80
N GLU A 26 -17.27 10.82 0.52
CA GLU A 26 -16.09 11.56 0.04
C GLU A 26 -15.44 12.40 1.15
N GLU A 27 -16.21 12.73 2.20
CA GLU A 27 -15.73 13.61 3.28
C GLU A 27 -14.73 12.87 4.18
N GLY A 28 -13.58 13.49 4.43
CA GLY A 28 -12.57 12.99 5.35
C GLY A 28 -11.84 11.72 4.88
N ILE A 29 -11.89 11.38 3.60
CA ILE A 29 -11.09 10.27 3.04
C ILE A 29 -9.60 10.53 3.17
N ASN A 30 -8.82 9.47 3.33
CA ASN A 30 -7.36 9.52 3.40
C ASN A 30 -6.75 8.70 2.25
N GLU A 31 -6.28 9.40 1.21
CA GLU A 31 -5.66 8.76 0.06
C GLU A 31 -4.31 8.12 0.38
N ALA A 32 -3.57 8.62 1.38
CA ALA A 32 -2.30 8.03 1.77
C ALA A 32 -2.50 6.64 2.38
N VAL A 33 -3.47 6.48 3.30
CA VAL A 33 -3.88 5.18 3.84
C VAL A 33 -4.41 4.25 2.73
N PHE A 34 -5.10 4.81 1.74
CA PHE A 34 -5.55 4.02 0.59
C PHE A 34 -4.36 3.52 -0.24
N CYS A 35 -3.34 4.35 -0.47
CA CYS A 35 -2.11 3.93 -1.15
C CYS A 35 -1.37 2.82 -0.39
N GLU A 36 -1.31 2.86 0.94
CA GLU A 36 -0.77 1.76 1.74
C GLU A 36 -1.52 0.43 1.48
N ALA A 37 -2.85 0.49 1.45
CA ALA A 37 -3.66 -0.69 1.16
C ALA A 37 -3.42 -1.23 -0.26
N VAL A 38 -3.26 -0.36 -1.25
CA VAL A 38 -2.90 -0.75 -2.63
C VAL A 38 -1.49 -1.35 -2.68
N ALA A 39 -0.52 -0.81 -1.92
CA ALA A 39 0.81 -1.38 -1.82
C ALA A 39 0.74 -2.82 -1.26
N VAL A 40 -0.05 -3.05 -0.21
CA VAL A 40 -0.31 -4.42 0.29
C VAL A 40 -0.95 -5.30 -0.80
N GLN A 41 -2.01 -4.81 -1.45
CA GLN A 41 -2.71 -5.56 -2.47
C GLN A 41 -1.78 -6.04 -3.60
N MET A 42 -0.85 -5.19 -4.03
CA MET A 42 0.06 -5.48 -5.15
C MET A 42 1.31 -6.28 -4.75
N THR A 43 1.59 -6.41 -3.45
CA THR A 43 2.80 -7.08 -2.97
C THR A 43 2.52 -8.32 -2.11
N TRP A 44 1.27 -8.54 -1.69
CA TRP A 44 0.85 -9.73 -0.97
C TRP A 44 0.82 -10.97 -1.88
N VAL A 45 0.74 -12.16 -1.28
CA VAL A 45 0.60 -13.41 -2.03
C VAL A 45 -0.75 -13.51 -2.74
N GLY A 46 -0.76 -14.04 -3.94
CA GLY A 46 -1.96 -14.22 -4.76
C GLY A 46 -2.04 -13.23 -5.92
N ALA A 47 -3.11 -13.31 -6.70
CA ALA A 47 -3.35 -12.43 -7.84
C ALA A 47 -4.08 -11.16 -7.37
N PRO A 48 -3.49 -9.97 -7.51
CA PRO A 48 -4.16 -8.74 -7.15
C PRO A 48 -5.34 -8.48 -8.09
N THR A 49 -6.47 -8.07 -7.52
CA THR A 49 -7.67 -7.72 -8.28
C THR A 49 -8.04 -6.27 -8.01
N VAL A 50 -8.06 -5.45 -9.03
CA VAL A 50 -8.53 -4.06 -8.95
C VAL A 50 -10.03 -4.04 -9.23
N TYR A 51 -10.82 -3.55 -8.28
CA TYR A 51 -12.22 -3.27 -8.53
C TYR A 51 -12.33 -1.96 -9.29
N TYR A 52 -13.06 -1.94 -10.41
CA TYR A 52 -13.12 -0.79 -11.30
C TYR A 52 -13.37 0.51 -10.54
N GLY A 53 -12.62 1.54 -10.88
CA GLY A 53 -12.75 2.87 -10.29
C GLY A 53 -11.92 3.09 -9.03
N ASP A 54 -11.43 2.04 -8.34
CA ASP A 54 -10.52 2.21 -7.21
C ASP A 54 -9.24 2.93 -7.66
N GLU A 55 -8.75 2.60 -8.85
CA GLU A 55 -7.56 3.20 -9.45
C GLU A 55 -7.69 4.70 -9.74
N VAL A 56 -8.91 5.22 -9.76
CA VAL A 56 -9.21 6.64 -10.03
C VAL A 56 -9.96 7.32 -8.88
N GLY A 57 -10.04 6.66 -7.73
CA GLY A 57 -10.59 7.24 -6.51
C GLY A 57 -12.11 7.24 -6.42
N VAL A 58 -12.80 6.28 -7.05
CA VAL A 58 -14.25 6.12 -6.86
C VAL A 58 -14.53 5.75 -5.41
N VAL A 59 -15.41 6.53 -4.80
CA VAL A 59 -15.92 6.35 -3.44
C VAL A 59 -17.31 5.73 -3.44
N GLY A 60 -17.78 5.27 -2.30
CA GLY A 60 -19.15 4.76 -2.12
C GLY A 60 -19.29 3.92 -0.86
N PHE A 61 -20.44 4.01 -0.22
CA PHE A 61 -20.85 3.12 0.85
C PHE A 61 -21.16 1.71 0.30
N THR A 62 -21.83 0.88 1.08
CA THR A 62 -22.24 -0.47 0.65
C THR A 62 -23.17 -0.42 -0.56
N ASP A 63 -23.35 -1.58 -1.20
CA ASP A 63 -24.27 -1.74 -2.33
C ASP A 63 -25.62 -1.03 -2.09
N PRO A 64 -26.15 -0.27 -3.08
CA PRO A 64 -25.64 -0.07 -4.44
C PRO A 64 -24.65 1.09 -4.62
N ASP A 65 -24.37 1.90 -3.59
CA ASP A 65 -23.60 3.13 -3.70
C ASP A 65 -22.13 2.89 -4.09
N ASN A 66 -21.55 1.74 -3.76
CA ASN A 66 -20.20 1.36 -4.18
C ASN A 66 -20.05 1.12 -5.70
N ARG A 67 -21.15 1.12 -6.45
CA ARG A 67 -21.21 0.91 -7.91
C ARG A 67 -21.40 2.20 -8.69
N ARG A 68 -20.89 3.32 -8.18
CA ARG A 68 -20.91 4.61 -8.87
C ARG A 68 -20.25 4.50 -10.24
N THR A 69 -20.67 5.38 -11.17
CA THR A 69 -20.11 5.43 -12.53
C THR A 69 -18.63 5.81 -12.51
N PHE A 70 -17.89 5.29 -13.48
CA PHE A 70 -16.48 5.68 -13.67
C PHE A 70 -16.39 7.17 -14.05
N PRO A 71 -15.51 7.95 -13.43
CA PRO A 71 -15.45 9.41 -13.58
C PRO A 71 -14.64 9.80 -14.84
N TRP A 72 -15.10 9.41 -16.02
CA TRP A 72 -14.44 9.72 -17.29
C TRP A 72 -14.14 11.23 -17.46
N GLY A 73 -12.86 11.55 -17.66
CA GLY A 73 -12.37 12.92 -17.80
C GLY A 73 -12.18 13.67 -16.47
N ASN A 74 -12.49 13.03 -15.34
CA ASN A 74 -12.30 13.58 -13.99
C ASN A 74 -11.61 12.56 -13.06
N GLU A 75 -10.74 11.74 -13.63
CA GLU A 75 -9.99 10.73 -12.88
C GLU A 75 -9.02 11.38 -11.88
N ASN A 76 -8.91 10.83 -10.69
CA ASN A 76 -7.85 11.20 -9.76
C ASN A 76 -6.50 10.73 -10.30
N GLN A 77 -5.76 11.64 -10.93
CA GLN A 77 -4.51 11.34 -11.61
C GLN A 77 -3.41 10.87 -10.65
N ARG A 78 -3.44 11.30 -9.39
CA ARG A 78 -2.48 10.85 -8.37
C ARG A 78 -2.66 9.37 -8.09
N LEU A 79 -3.88 8.94 -7.79
CA LEU A 79 -4.20 7.53 -7.54
C LEU A 79 -3.99 6.67 -8.78
N LEU A 80 -4.36 7.17 -9.96
CA LEU A 80 -4.15 6.47 -11.22
C LEU A 80 -2.65 6.21 -11.48
N ASN A 81 -1.81 7.22 -11.28
CA ASN A 81 -0.37 7.09 -11.48
C ASN A 81 0.25 6.16 -10.43
N PHE A 82 -0.21 6.23 -9.19
CA PHE A 82 0.21 5.30 -8.15
C PHE A 82 -0.13 3.84 -8.50
N HIS A 83 -1.36 3.56 -8.92
CA HIS A 83 -1.74 2.21 -9.37
C HIS A 83 -0.92 1.73 -10.55
N LYS A 84 -0.69 2.59 -11.55
CA LYS A 84 0.18 2.24 -12.70
C LYS A 84 1.57 1.83 -12.25
N GLU A 85 2.16 2.59 -11.31
CA GLU A 85 3.49 2.31 -10.80
C GLU A 85 3.53 1.02 -9.98
N MET A 86 2.57 0.80 -9.10
CA MET A 86 2.47 -0.44 -8.32
C MET A 86 2.24 -1.68 -9.21
N ILE A 87 1.44 -1.55 -10.26
CA ILE A 87 1.25 -2.60 -11.26
C ILE A 87 2.56 -2.86 -12.03
N ARG A 88 3.31 -1.80 -12.38
CA ARG A 88 4.63 -1.93 -13.02
C ARG A 88 5.57 -2.73 -12.13
N ILE A 89 5.70 -2.33 -10.85
CA ILE A 89 6.54 -3.04 -9.87
C ILE A 89 6.11 -4.51 -9.76
N HIS A 90 4.80 -4.78 -9.61
CA HIS A 90 4.30 -6.16 -9.51
C HIS A 90 4.64 -7.01 -10.75
N LYS A 91 4.60 -6.42 -11.94
CA LYS A 91 4.92 -7.12 -13.20
C LYS A 91 6.42 -7.33 -13.39
N GLU A 92 7.24 -6.36 -13.05
CA GLU A 92 8.68 -6.42 -13.21
C GLU A 92 9.35 -7.30 -12.16
N GLN A 93 8.80 -7.36 -10.94
CA GLN A 93 9.33 -8.17 -9.86
C GLN A 93 8.66 -9.54 -9.80
N GLU A 94 9.28 -10.56 -10.41
CA GLU A 94 8.74 -11.93 -10.47
C GLU A 94 8.45 -12.49 -9.09
N ILE A 95 9.29 -12.21 -8.13
CA ILE A 95 9.16 -12.59 -6.72
C ILE A 95 7.82 -12.20 -6.08
N LEU A 96 7.17 -11.13 -6.53
CA LEU A 96 5.84 -10.74 -6.04
C LEU A 96 4.74 -11.69 -6.51
N ARG A 97 4.98 -12.46 -7.58
CA ARG A 97 4.03 -13.43 -8.13
C ARG A 97 4.30 -14.85 -7.64
N THR A 98 5.55 -15.22 -7.47
CA THR A 98 5.98 -16.61 -7.22
C THR A 98 6.62 -16.82 -5.86
N GLY A 99 7.20 -15.77 -5.26
CA GLY A 99 7.97 -15.87 -4.02
C GLY A 99 7.13 -16.17 -2.78
N SER A 100 7.79 -16.74 -1.80
CA SER A 100 7.26 -16.97 -0.45
C SER A 100 7.05 -15.66 0.29
N ILE A 101 6.32 -15.70 1.42
CA ILE A 101 6.11 -14.55 2.30
C ILE A 101 6.53 -14.88 3.73
N LYS A 102 7.14 -13.92 4.41
CA LYS A 102 7.49 -13.99 5.83
C LYS A 102 7.14 -12.69 6.52
N MET A 103 6.42 -12.79 7.65
CA MET A 103 6.22 -11.65 8.53
C MET A 103 7.52 -11.33 9.25
N LEU A 104 7.90 -10.05 9.25
CA LEU A 104 9.15 -9.55 9.84
C LEU A 104 8.86 -8.80 11.15
N THR A 105 7.89 -7.88 11.14
CA THR A 105 7.43 -7.21 12.36
C THR A 105 5.97 -6.78 12.26
N TRP A 106 5.29 -6.72 13.40
CA TRP A 106 3.91 -6.22 13.53
C TRP A 106 3.72 -5.64 14.94
N ALA A 107 4.01 -4.40 15.12
CA ALA A 107 3.83 -3.73 16.41
C ALA A 107 3.61 -2.24 16.23
N ASN A 108 2.85 -1.61 17.12
CA ASN A 108 2.73 -0.14 17.19
C ASN A 108 2.33 0.53 15.87
N ASN A 109 1.35 -0.02 15.16
CA ASN A 109 0.90 0.43 13.83
C ASN A 109 1.96 0.28 12.72
N VAL A 110 2.98 -0.52 12.94
CA VAL A 110 3.97 -0.92 11.93
C VAL A 110 3.72 -2.34 11.50
N LEU A 111 3.73 -2.58 10.21
CA LEU A 111 3.69 -3.91 9.61
C LEU A 111 4.86 -4.02 8.64
N ALA A 112 5.67 -5.06 8.77
CA ALA A 112 6.68 -5.38 7.75
C ALA A 112 6.65 -6.87 7.42
N TYR A 113 6.79 -7.16 6.12
CA TYR A 113 6.92 -8.52 5.60
C TYR A 113 7.91 -8.57 4.45
N GLY A 114 8.54 -9.71 4.27
CA GLY A 114 9.43 -10.01 3.16
C GLY A 114 8.77 -10.94 2.15
N ARG A 115 8.99 -10.69 0.87
CA ARG A 115 8.82 -11.65 -0.22
C ARG A 115 10.20 -12.16 -0.59
N PHE A 116 10.37 -13.45 -0.75
CA PHE A 116 11.68 -14.03 -1.04
C PHE A 116 11.55 -15.29 -1.90
N GLN A 117 12.53 -15.45 -2.78
CA GLN A 117 12.69 -16.61 -3.65
C GLN A 117 14.13 -16.64 -4.14
N ASP A 118 14.81 -17.78 -3.94
CA ASP A 118 16.22 -17.95 -4.32
C ASP A 118 17.08 -16.79 -3.74
N ASP A 119 17.77 -16.05 -4.59
CA ASP A 119 18.63 -14.93 -4.19
C ASP A 119 17.93 -13.56 -4.26
N GLU A 120 16.61 -13.52 -4.49
CA GLU A 120 15.83 -12.29 -4.60
C GLU A 120 14.97 -12.06 -3.35
N GLN A 121 14.97 -10.83 -2.85
CA GLN A 121 14.15 -10.42 -1.70
C GLN A 121 13.55 -9.04 -1.92
N ILE A 122 12.29 -8.88 -1.53
CA ILE A 122 11.61 -7.58 -1.42
C ILE A 122 11.04 -7.46 -0.01
N VAL A 123 11.32 -6.34 0.65
CA VAL A 123 10.77 -6.01 1.96
C VAL A 123 9.75 -4.90 1.80
N VAL A 124 8.56 -5.11 2.36
CA VAL A 124 7.48 -4.14 2.40
C VAL A 124 7.30 -3.70 3.86
N ILE A 125 7.30 -2.40 4.08
CA ILE A 125 7.18 -1.78 5.40
C ILE A 125 6.06 -0.76 5.36
N LEU A 126 5.14 -0.82 6.31
CA LEU A 126 3.99 0.05 6.44
C LEU A 126 4.04 0.73 7.80
N ASN A 127 3.80 2.03 7.83
CA ASN A 127 3.65 2.82 9.05
C ASN A 127 2.27 3.48 9.08
N ASN A 128 1.26 2.75 9.55
CA ASN A 128 -0.11 3.25 9.69
C ASN A 128 -0.26 4.06 11.01
N SER A 129 0.66 4.98 11.26
CA SER A 129 0.61 5.89 12.40
C SER A 129 0.70 7.34 11.96
N LYS A 130 0.28 8.26 12.83
CA LYS A 130 0.38 9.71 12.60
C LYS A 130 1.76 10.28 12.98
N GLU A 131 2.74 9.43 13.23
CA GLU A 131 4.06 9.83 13.72
C GLU A 131 5.15 9.38 12.76
N LEU A 132 6.18 10.19 12.63
CA LEU A 132 7.45 9.76 12.05
C LEU A 132 8.05 8.66 12.92
N LYS A 133 8.43 7.55 12.33
CA LYS A 133 9.05 6.42 13.04
C LYS A 133 10.37 6.00 12.41
N GLU A 134 11.34 5.79 13.25
CA GLU A 134 12.49 4.96 12.93
C GLU A 134 12.11 3.50 13.19
N ILE A 135 12.22 2.67 12.16
CA ILE A 135 11.79 1.27 12.20
C ILE A 135 12.98 0.38 11.91
N THR A 136 13.30 -0.48 12.84
CA THR A 136 14.29 -1.55 12.65
C THR A 136 13.56 -2.81 12.19
N VAL A 137 13.95 -3.35 11.04
CA VAL A 137 13.31 -4.50 10.42
C VAL A 137 14.29 -5.67 10.34
N PRO A 138 13.99 -6.83 10.95
CA PRO A 138 14.85 -8.03 10.93
C PRO A 138 14.75 -8.74 9.57
N VAL A 139 15.44 -8.21 8.56
CA VAL A 139 15.36 -8.69 7.17
C VAL A 139 16.02 -10.05 6.98
N TRP A 140 16.86 -10.52 7.93
CA TRP A 140 17.40 -11.86 7.95
C TRP A 140 16.31 -12.94 7.98
N LEU A 141 15.13 -12.63 8.53
CA LEU A 141 13.97 -13.53 8.52
C LEU A 141 13.41 -13.80 7.12
N ALA A 142 13.69 -12.92 6.16
CA ALA A 142 13.39 -13.08 4.74
C ALA A 142 14.63 -13.44 3.92
N GLU A 143 15.63 -14.05 4.57
CA GLU A 143 16.84 -14.59 3.94
C GLU A 143 17.74 -13.53 3.30
N VAL A 144 17.62 -12.25 3.68
CA VAL A 144 18.50 -11.18 3.17
C VAL A 144 19.88 -11.35 3.79
N PRO A 145 20.95 -11.52 2.97
CA PRO A 145 22.30 -11.72 3.49
C PRO A 145 22.86 -10.45 4.19
N GLN A 146 23.79 -10.67 5.12
CA GLN A 146 24.55 -9.61 5.77
C GLN A 146 25.32 -8.76 4.75
N ASN A 147 25.41 -7.46 4.98
CA ASN A 147 26.05 -6.48 4.11
C ASN A 147 25.40 -6.31 2.72
N THR A 148 24.21 -6.87 2.51
CA THR A 148 23.43 -6.63 1.28
C THR A 148 23.06 -5.15 1.20
N ARG A 149 23.11 -4.61 -0.02
CA ARG A 149 22.56 -3.31 -0.36
C ARG A 149 21.14 -3.50 -0.89
N MET A 150 20.18 -2.97 -0.16
CA MET A 150 18.78 -2.96 -0.57
C MET A 150 18.43 -1.60 -1.18
N TYR A 151 17.61 -1.59 -2.20
CA TYR A 151 17.23 -0.39 -2.94
C TYR A 151 15.75 -0.13 -2.80
N ARG A 152 15.38 1.14 -2.59
CA ARG A 152 13.99 1.55 -2.51
C ARG A 152 13.34 1.49 -3.89
N LEU A 153 12.25 0.72 -4.01
CA LEU A 153 11.42 0.66 -5.21
C LEU A 153 10.32 1.73 -5.20
N MET A 154 9.75 2.00 -4.01
CA MET A 154 8.64 2.91 -3.81
C MET A 154 8.65 3.45 -2.38
N TYR A 155 8.28 4.70 -2.22
CA TYR A 155 7.97 5.32 -0.94
C TYR A 155 6.72 6.18 -1.05
N THR A 156 5.76 6.01 -0.13
CA THR A 156 4.54 6.79 -0.04
C THR A 156 4.62 7.81 1.09
N TYR A 157 3.98 8.96 0.91
CA TYR A 157 3.85 10.02 1.90
C TYR A 157 2.48 10.72 1.72
N GLU A 158 2.14 11.63 2.63
CA GLU A 158 0.80 12.24 2.68
C GLU A 158 0.36 12.85 1.34
N GLU A 159 1.26 13.52 0.63
CA GLU A 159 0.94 14.20 -0.63
C GLU A 159 1.13 13.35 -1.88
N GLY A 160 1.69 12.13 -1.76
CA GLY A 160 1.94 11.30 -2.93
C GLY A 160 2.88 10.13 -2.74
N PHE A 161 3.71 9.90 -3.72
CA PHE A 161 4.71 8.83 -3.73
C PHE A 161 5.95 9.24 -4.54
N THR A 162 7.04 8.54 -4.31
CA THR A 162 8.26 8.67 -5.10
C THR A 162 8.90 7.32 -5.39
N THR A 163 9.57 7.23 -6.52
CA THR A 163 10.44 6.12 -6.92
C THR A 163 11.91 6.55 -6.96
N GLU A 164 12.23 7.69 -6.36
CA GLU A 164 13.60 8.16 -6.25
C GLU A 164 14.47 7.13 -5.53
N TYR A 165 15.66 6.97 -6.07
CA TYR A 165 16.65 6.03 -5.54
C TYR A 165 17.02 6.36 -4.09
N ASP A 166 17.05 5.32 -3.28
CA ASP A 166 17.59 5.35 -1.94
C ASP A 166 18.18 3.97 -1.61
N GLU A 167 19.20 3.92 -0.76
CA GLU A 167 19.96 2.71 -0.46
C GLU A 167 19.97 2.44 1.05
N TYR A 168 19.77 1.18 1.41
CA TYR A 168 19.83 0.68 2.78
C TYR A 168 20.83 -0.47 2.87
N ILE A 169 21.70 -0.45 3.86
CA ILE A 169 22.70 -1.51 4.06
C ILE A 169 22.24 -2.38 5.22
N VAL A 170 22.20 -3.70 4.99
CA VAL A 170 21.89 -4.68 6.03
C VAL A 170 23.06 -4.78 6.99
N GLN A 171 22.82 -4.46 8.26
CA GLN A 171 23.76 -4.60 9.36
C GLN A 171 23.15 -5.47 10.46
N ASP A 172 23.92 -6.42 10.96
CA ASP A 172 23.45 -7.38 11.99
C ASP A 172 22.14 -8.10 11.65
N GLY A 173 21.87 -8.30 10.33
CA GLY A 173 20.66 -8.91 9.82
C GLY A 173 19.44 -7.96 9.74
N GLU A 174 19.62 -6.70 10.02
CA GLU A 174 18.57 -5.70 10.09
C GLU A 174 18.78 -4.53 9.14
N VAL A 175 17.70 -3.84 8.80
CA VAL A 175 17.73 -2.51 8.18
C VAL A 175 16.96 -1.52 9.05
N VAL A 176 17.46 -0.27 9.08
CA VAL A 176 16.81 0.83 9.77
C VAL A 176 16.23 1.79 8.73
N VAL A 177 14.94 2.09 8.84
CA VAL A 177 14.20 2.95 7.91
C VAL A 177 13.48 4.05 8.67
N ASN A 178 13.55 5.26 8.16
CA ASN A 178 12.73 6.36 8.66
C ASN A 178 11.48 6.48 7.80
N MET A 179 10.31 6.25 8.38
CA MET A 179 9.02 6.29 7.71
C MET A 179 8.21 7.48 8.20
N GLY A 180 7.73 8.29 7.24
CA GLY A 180 6.82 9.39 7.50
C GLY A 180 5.47 8.94 8.06
N ARG A 181 4.67 9.90 8.48
CA ARG A 181 3.27 9.70 8.88
C ARG A 181 2.34 9.64 7.65
N HIS A 182 1.21 8.99 7.83
CA HIS A 182 0.08 8.96 6.89
C HIS A 182 -1.22 9.45 7.53
#